data_d0925163a08cabf93d444ae689ff1422
#
_entry.id   d0925163a08cabf93d444ae689ff1422
#
_cell.length_a   1.000
_cell.length_b   1.000
_cell.length_c   1.000
_cell.angle_alpha   90.00
_cell.angle_beta   90.00
_cell.angle_gamma   90.00
#
_symmetry.space_group_name_H-M   'P 1'
#
loop_
_entity.id
_entity.type
_entity.pdbx_description
1 polymer ?
#
loop_
_entity_poly.entity_id
_entity_poly.type
_entity_poly.pdbx_seq_one_letter_code
_entity_poly.pdbx_strand_id
1 'polypeptide(L)'
;ITCRDWSSDVCSSDLRWWQMIEKYGITILYTAPTAIRGLMRFGDAWPNRHDLSSLRLLGSVGEPINPEAWKWYHRVIGKNNCPIMDTWWQTETGAFIIAPMPSVPLKPGSGTRPFPGIIMDIVDEEGIPVKANEEGYLVIKNPWPSMMRTIYNDPDQYIQKYWSKYPGMYLTGDSARRDEDGYYWIIGRTDDVLKVSGYRLGTAEIESALVSHHSVAEAAAIGLPHEIKGNAIHTFVILKAGVEKSEELANELKEHVAHEVGKIAKPEDVKFVDILPKTRSGKIMRRVLKARALGQDPGNLSTLEE
;
A
#
# COMPACT_ATOMS: atom_id res chain seq x y z
N ILE A 1 12.89 0.98 -17.61
CA ILE A 1 13.42 -0.40 -17.72
C ILE A 1 12.31 -1.31 -17.22
N THR A 2 11.62 -1.95 -18.15
CA THR A 2 10.58 -2.95 -17.85
C THR A 2 11.26 -4.27 -17.55
N CYS A 3 11.13 -4.79 -16.33
CA CYS A 3 11.49 -6.17 -16.02
C CYS A 3 10.44 -7.11 -16.66
N ARG A 4 10.79 -7.77 -17.73
CA ARG A 4 9.90 -8.65 -18.48
C ARG A 4 9.97 -10.14 -18.13
N ASP A 5 10.77 -10.58 -17.17
CA ASP A 5 10.83 -12.00 -16.81
C ASP A 5 11.04 -12.20 -15.32
N TRP A 6 9.94 -12.50 -14.63
CA TRP A 6 9.91 -12.84 -13.21
C TRP A 6 10.07 -14.35 -12.95
N SER A 7 10.26 -15.19 -13.98
CA SER A 7 10.09 -16.64 -13.82
C SER A 7 11.36 -17.48 -13.75
N SER A 8 12.55 -16.99 -14.09
CA SER A 8 13.75 -17.86 -14.06
C SER A 8 15.06 -17.23 -13.61
N ASP A 9 15.20 -15.90 -13.52
CA ASP A 9 16.45 -15.24 -13.13
C ASP A 9 16.27 -14.21 -11.99
N VAL A 10 15.45 -14.54 -11.02
CA VAL A 10 15.19 -13.67 -9.84
C VAL A 10 16.47 -13.32 -9.10
N CYS A 11 17.45 -14.21 -9.11
CA CYS A 11 18.76 -13.97 -8.48
C CYS A 11 19.60 -12.86 -9.13
N SER A 12 19.46 -12.61 -10.42
CA SER A 12 20.31 -11.62 -11.11
C SER A 12 19.77 -10.19 -11.04
N SER A 13 18.43 -10.02 -10.96
CA SER A 13 17.82 -8.69 -10.89
C SER A 13 17.93 -8.03 -9.53
N ASP A 14 17.86 -8.81 -8.45
CA ASP A 14 17.86 -8.29 -7.07
C ASP A 14 19.26 -7.85 -6.62
N LEU A 15 20.29 -8.50 -7.15
CA LEU A 15 21.68 -8.07 -6.99
C LEU A 15 21.98 -6.76 -7.74
N ARG A 16 21.25 -6.48 -8.80
CA ARG A 16 21.51 -5.36 -9.70
C ARG A 16 21.31 -4.00 -9.01
N TRP A 17 20.36 -3.88 -8.10
CA TRP A 17 20.10 -2.63 -7.38
C TRP A 17 21.30 -2.24 -6.53
N TRP A 18 21.85 -3.19 -5.77
CA TRP A 18 22.98 -2.96 -4.88
C TRP A 18 24.27 -2.67 -5.66
N GLN A 19 24.49 -3.40 -6.74
CA GLN A 19 25.59 -3.16 -7.68
C GLN A 19 25.49 -1.77 -8.34
N MET A 20 24.29 -1.33 -8.70
CA MET A 20 24.10 0.00 -9.28
C MET A 20 24.38 1.10 -8.27
N ILE A 21 23.91 0.94 -7.03
CA ILE A 21 24.17 1.92 -5.96
C ILE A 21 25.68 2.06 -5.74
N GLU A 22 26.36 0.95 -5.55
CA GLU A 22 27.81 0.90 -5.36
C GLU A 22 28.56 1.48 -6.56
N LYS A 23 28.26 1.00 -7.77
CA LYS A 23 28.98 1.38 -9.00
C LYS A 23 28.83 2.85 -9.36
N TYR A 24 27.64 3.40 -9.17
CA TYR A 24 27.33 4.76 -9.61
C TYR A 24 27.28 5.79 -8.48
N GLY A 25 27.54 5.38 -7.24
CA GLY A 25 27.48 6.26 -6.08
C GLY A 25 26.10 6.90 -5.89
N ILE A 26 25.03 6.08 -6.05
CA ILE A 26 23.65 6.56 -5.96
C ILE A 26 23.40 7.06 -4.54
N THR A 27 22.85 8.26 -4.43
CA THR A 27 22.64 8.92 -3.15
C THR A 27 21.18 8.86 -2.64
N ILE A 28 20.23 8.57 -3.50
CA ILE A 28 18.80 8.48 -3.18
C ILE A 28 18.23 7.21 -3.80
N LEU A 29 17.60 6.37 -2.98
CA LEU A 29 16.83 5.22 -3.44
C LEU A 29 15.34 5.44 -3.13
N TYR A 30 14.54 5.62 -4.16
CA TYR A 30 13.10 5.88 -4.06
C TYR A 30 12.33 4.78 -4.80
N THR A 31 11.49 4.02 -4.08
CA THR A 31 10.84 2.83 -4.61
C THR A 31 9.50 2.56 -3.92
N ALA A 32 8.81 1.51 -4.35
CA ALA A 32 7.53 1.10 -3.75
C ALA A 32 7.72 0.07 -2.62
N PRO A 33 6.85 0.06 -1.60
CA PRO A 33 6.85 -0.94 -0.53
C PRO A 33 6.81 -2.39 -1.02
N THR A 34 6.10 -2.68 -2.10
CA THR A 34 6.09 -4.01 -2.73
C THR A 34 7.51 -4.44 -3.16
N ALA A 35 8.30 -3.55 -3.74
CA ALA A 35 9.68 -3.86 -4.11
C ALA A 35 10.55 -4.09 -2.85
N ILE A 36 10.37 -3.25 -1.82
CA ILE A 36 11.09 -3.41 -0.54
C ILE A 36 10.79 -4.79 0.08
N ARG A 37 9.51 -5.18 0.17
CA ARG A 37 9.11 -6.51 0.67
C ARG A 37 9.67 -7.64 -0.19
N GLY A 38 9.67 -7.47 -1.52
CA GLY A 38 10.31 -8.41 -2.42
C GLY A 38 11.79 -8.62 -2.09
N LEU A 39 12.53 -7.54 -1.87
CA LEU A 39 13.95 -7.57 -1.53
C LEU A 39 14.23 -8.18 -0.13
N MET A 40 13.37 -7.91 0.86
CA MET A 40 13.46 -8.50 2.20
C MET A 40 13.48 -10.03 2.16
N ARG A 41 12.77 -10.66 1.22
CA ARG A 41 12.65 -12.12 1.09
C ARG A 41 13.99 -12.80 0.76
N PHE A 42 14.94 -12.08 0.16
CA PHE A 42 16.28 -12.58 -0.16
C PHE A 42 17.27 -12.41 0.99
N GLY A 43 16.83 -11.76 2.08
CA GLY A 43 17.61 -11.60 3.31
C GLY A 43 18.65 -10.49 3.24
N ASP A 44 19.28 -10.26 4.39
CA ASP A 44 20.21 -9.15 4.62
C ASP A 44 21.59 -9.38 3.97
N ALA A 45 21.91 -10.63 3.61
CA ALA A 45 23.25 -10.99 3.10
C ALA A 45 23.58 -10.30 1.76
N TRP A 46 22.58 -10.10 0.91
CA TRP A 46 22.79 -9.52 -0.41
C TRP A 46 23.15 -8.04 -0.37
N PRO A 47 22.36 -7.15 0.23
CA PRO A 47 22.75 -5.75 0.35
C PRO A 47 24.05 -5.56 1.15
N ASN A 48 24.34 -6.44 2.10
CA ASN A 48 25.55 -6.35 2.92
C ASN A 48 26.85 -6.71 2.17
N ARG A 49 26.78 -7.26 0.96
CA ARG A 49 27.95 -7.53 0.09
C ARG A 49 28.39 -6.31 -0.72
N HIS A 50 27.61 -5.23 -0.68
CA HIS A 50 27.84 -4.04 -1.48
C HIS A 50 28.07 -2.80 -0.61
N ASP A 51 28.85 -1.88 -1.12
CA ASP A 51 29.01 -0.56 -0.49
C ASP A 51 27.80 0.33 -0.81
N LEU A 52 26.94 0.51 0.17
CA LEU A 52 25.76 1.39 0.09
C LEU A 52 26.00 2.73 0.79
N SER A 53 27.21 3.07 1.17
CA SER A 53 27.57 4.27 1.95
C SER A 53 27.30 5.58 1.23
N SER A 54 27.13 5.55 -0.10
CA SER A 54 26.72 6.71 -0.89
C SER A 54 25.27 7.13 -0.65
N LEU A 55 24.40 6.22 -0.15
CA LEU A 55 23.02 6.53 0.15
C LEU A 55 22.90 7.55 1.28
N ARG A 56 22.12 8.57 1.07
CA ARG A 56 21.80 9.64 2.04
C ARG A 56 20.31 9.70 2.37
N LEU A 57 19.46 9.19 1.48
CA LEU A 57 18.02 9.25 1.61
C LEU A 57 17.37 8.04 0.97
N LEU A 58 16.40 7.48 1.67
CA LEU A 58 15.52 6.43 1.18
C LEU A 58 14.11 7.00 0.99
N GLY A 59 13.35 6.47 0.05
CA GLY A 59 11.99 6.90 -0.16
C GLY A 59 11.05 5.76 -0.47
N SER A 60 9.77 5.97 -0.13
CA SER A 60 8.67 5.05 -0.35
C SER A 60 7.49 5.76 -0.99
N VAL A 61 6.82 5.09 -1.95
CA VAL A 61 5.71 5.66 -2.70
C VAL A 61 4.79 4.58 -3.28
N GLY A 62 3.56 4.97 -3.57
CA GLY A 62 2.59 4.21 -4.36
C GLY A 62 1.63 3.35 -3.57
N GLU A 63 1.99 2.94 -2.38
CA GLU A 63 1.16 2.23 -1.41
C GLU A 63 1.64 2.47 0.02
N PRO A 64 0.83 2.24 1.06
CA PRO A 64 1.30 2.33 2.43
C PRO A 64 2.43 1.34 2.72
N ILE A 65 3.49 1.80 3.38
CA ILE A 65 4.57 0.94 3.84
C ILE A 65 4.26 0.43 5.26
N ASN A 66 4.33 -0.89 5.48
CA ASN A 66 4.17 -1.42 6.81
C ASN A 66 5.41 -1.12 7.69
N PRO A 67 5.23 -1.04 9.03
CA PRO A 67 6.32 -0.70 9.94
C PRO A 67 7.53 -1.64 9.85
N GLU A 68 7.32 -2.94 9.59
CA GLU A 68 8.42 -3.92 9.52
C GLU A 68 9.26 -3.73 8.26
N ALA A 69 8.63 -3.50 7.10
CA ALA A 69 9.35 -3.17 5.86
C ALA A 69 10.09 -1.84 6.00
N TRP A 70 9.48 -0.85 6.65
CA TRP A 70 10.10 0.44 6.95
C TRP A 70 11.36 0.26 7.82
N LYS A 71 11.26 -0.49 8.94
CA LYS A 71 12.39 -0.76 9.84
C LYS A 71 13.51 -1.52 9.15
N TRP A 72 13.16 -2.53 8.34
CA TRP A 72 14.15 -3.27 7.55
C TRP A 72 14.87 -2.35 6.57
N TYR A 73 14.13 -1.56 5.82
CA TYR A 73 14.67 -0.62 4.83
C TYR A 73 15.62 0.40 5.47
N HIS A 74 15.22 0.94 6.63
CA HIS A 74 16.07 1.84 7.42
C HIS A 74 17.35 1.16 7.92
N ARG A 75 17.21 -0.01 8.55
CA ARG A 75 18.30 -0.73 9.20
C ARG A 75 19.28 -1.34 8.17
N VAL A 76 18.75 -2.07 7.19
CA VAL A 76 19.59 -2.90 6.31
C VAL A 76 20.14 -2.09 5.16
N ILE A 77 19.29 -1.31 4.48
CA ILE A 77 19.68 -0.53 3.32
C ILE A 77 20.25 0.84 3.74
N GLY A 78 19.55 1.52 4.61
CA GLY A 78 19.95 2.83 5.12
C GLY A 78 21.03 2.82 6.19
N LYS A 79 21.45 1.64 6.66
CA LYS A 79 22.46 1.45 7.74
C LYS A 79 22.18 2.32 8.98
N ASN A 80 20.91 2.54 9.30
CA ASN A 80 20.40 3.43 10.35
C ASN A 80 20.79 4.91 10.20
N ASN A 81 21.33 5.32 9.06
CA ASN A 81 21.78 6.68 8.79
C ASN A 81 20.88 7.44 7.81
N CYS A 82 20.20 6.71 6.91
CA CYS A 82 19.34 7.34 5.90
C CYS A 82 17.92 7.53 6.43
N PRO A 83 17.38 8.75 6.46
CA PRO A 83 15.96 8.95 6.73
C PRO A 83 15.12 8.31 5.63
N ILE A 84 13.90 7.86 5.98
CA ILE A 84 12.93 7.35 5.01
C ILE A 84 11.87 8.41 4.77
N MET A 85 11.75 8.83 3.52
CA MET A 85 10.71 9.74 3.04
C MET A 85 9.56 8.90 2.50
N ASP A 86 8.61 8.54 3.36
CA ASP A 86 7.37 7.89 2.95
C ASP A 86 6.40 8.96 2.46
N THR A 87 6.10 8.95 1.17
CA THR A 87 5.39 10.03 0.51
C THR A 87 3.99 9.60 0.09
N TRP A 88 3.01 10.43 0.39
CA TRP A 88 1.67 10.28 -0.16
C TRP A 88 1.34 11.40 -1.13
N TRP A 89 0.89 11.01 -2.30
CA TRP A 89 0.41 11.87 -3.36
C TRP A 89 -0.41 11.06 -4.36
N GLN A 90 -1.08 11.75 -5.24
CA GLN A 90 -1.86 11.18 -6.32
C GLN A 90 -1.46 11.83 -7.64
N THR A 91 -1.77 11.21 -8.76
CA THR A 91 -1.64 11.84 -10.08
C THR A 91 -2.38 13.17 -10.12
N GLU A 92 -3.54 13.20 -9.51
CA GLU A 92 -4.44 14.34 -9.37
C GLU A 92 -3.86 15.47 -8.52
N THR A 93 -2.99 15.16 -7.58
CA THR A 93 -2.36 16.20 -6.74
C THR A 93 -1.16 16.86 -7.41
N GLY A 94 -0.56 16.21 -8.40
CA GLY A 94 0.57 16.72 -9.18
C GLY A 94 1.88 16.88 -8.43
N ALA A 95 1.87 16.77 -7.09
CA ALA A 95 3.03 16.83 -6.21
C ALA A 95 2.75 16.11 -4.90
N PHE A 96 3.78 15.93 -4.07
CA PHE A 96 3.65 15.38 -2.73
C PHE A 96 2.76 16.26 -1.86
N ILE A 97 1.83 15.65 -1.17
CA ILE A 97 0.90 16.32 -0.25
C ILE A 97 1.27 16.00 1.20
N ILE A 98 1.61 14.75 1.49
CA ILE A 98 2.13 14.31 2.78
C ILE A 98 3.53 13.73 2.53
N ALA A 99 4.51 14.24 3.25
CA ALA A 99 5.85 13.66 3.25
C ALA A 99 6.64 14.14 4.48
N PRO A 100 7.60 13.35 4.95
CA PRO A 100 8.50 13.75 6.02
C PRO A 100 9.27 15.04 5.68
N MET A 101 9.43 15.87 6.68
CA MET A 101 10.27 17.06 6.62
C MET A 101 11.53 16.83 7.47
N PRO A 102 12.69 17.40 7.12
CA PRO A 102 13.94 17.15 7.85
C PRO A 102 13.89 17.48 9.35
N SER A 103 12.99 18.40 9.74
CA SER A 103 12.82 18.84 11.13
C SER A 103 11.80 18.00 11.92
N VAL A 104 11.19 16.99 11.32
CA VAL A 104 10.13 16.20 11.94
C VAL A 104 10.63 14.77 12.18
N PRO A 105 10.57 14.28 13.44
CA PRO A 105 10.90 12.88 13.73
C PRO A 105 10.07 11.91 12.89
N LEU A 106 10.67 10.79 12.49
CA LEU A 106 9.99 9.79 11.69
C LEU A 106 9.28 8.76 12.59
N LYS A 107 8.10 8.30 12.16
CA LYS A 107 7.40 7.15 12.74
C LYS A 107 7.26 6.07 11.69
N PRO A 108 7.71 4.82 11.93
CA PRO A 108 7.59 3.73 10.96
C PRO A 108 6.18 3.52 10.45
N GLY A 109 5.99 3.61 9.13
CA GLY A 109 4.69 3.45 8.47
C GLY A 109 3.83 4.72 8.37
N SER A 110 4.31 5.86 8.86
CA SER A 110 3.63 7.15 8.71
C SER A 110 4.27 8.02 7.64
N GLY A 111 3.45 8.62 6.77
CA GLY A 111 3.86 9.67 5.84
C GLY A 111 4.21 11.00 6.54
N THR A 112 4.07 11.07 7.87
CA THR A 112 4.23 12.23 8.75
C THR A 112 3.11 13.27 8.60
N ARG A 113 3.41 14.47 8.11
CA ARG A 113 2.48 15.61 8.08
C ARG A 113 2.31 16.15 6.68
N PRO A 114 1.19 16.85 6.39
CA PRO A 114 1.03 17.58 5.16
C PRO A 114 2.14 18.63 4.95
N PHE A 115 2.48 18.86 3.69
CA PHE A 115 3.39 19.95 3.34
C PHE A 115 2.85 21.31 3.81
N PRO A 116 3.76 22.28 4.11
CA PRO A 116 3.35 23.62 4.46
C PRO A 116 2.41 24.24 3.40
N GLY A 117 1.29 24.80 3.87
CA GLY A 117 0.25 25.37 3.01
C GLY A 117 -0.85 24.39 2.60
N ILE A 118 -0.69 23.10 2.87
CA ILE A 118 -1.76 22.09 2.64
C ILE A 118 -2.53 21.90 3.93
N ILE A 119 -3.84 22.09 3.87
CA ILE A 119 -4.74 21.85 5.01
C ILE A 119 -5.54 20.57 4.74
N MET A 120 -5.24 19.55 5.50
CA MET A 120 -5.91 18.25 5.41
C MET A 120 -6.71 17.95 6.67
N ASP A 121 -7.69 17.09 6.49
CA ASP A 121 -8.44 16.53 7.62
C ASP A 121 -8.85 15.08 7.32
N ILE A 122 -9.33 14.41 8.34
CA ILE A 122 -9.93 13.09 8.25
C ILE A 122 -11.35 13.22 8.76
N VAL A 123 -12.31 12.86 7.93
CA VAL A 123 -13.74 13.08 8.19
C VAL A 123 -14.53 11.77 8.13
N ASP A 124 -15.66 11.75 8.82
CA ASP A 124 -16.63 10.66 8.75
C ASP A 124 -17.49 10.71 7.47
N GLU A 125 -18.56 9.90 7.42
CA GLU A 125 -19.50 9.86 6.28
C GLU A 125 -20.25 11.18 6.09
N GLU A 126 -20.46 11.94 7.16
CA GLU A 126 -21.17 13.22 7.20
C GLU A 126 -20.22 14.41 6.94
N GLY A 127 -18.92 14.18 6.82
CA GLY A 127 -17.91 15.23 6.61
C GLY A 127 -17.48 15.93 7.89
N ILE A 128 -17.75 15.33 9.06
CA ILE A 128 -17.35 15.84 10.37
C ILE A 128 -15.94 15.30 10.70
N PRO A 129 -15.01 16.14 11.19
CA PRO A 129 -13.69 15.68 11.60
C PRO A 129 -13.74 14.60 12.66
N VAL A 130 -13.02 13.51 12.44
CA VAL A 130 -12.89 12.41 13.42
C VAL A 130 -11.85 12.74 14.49
N LYS A 131 -11.90 12.04 15.62
CA LYS A 131 -10.92 12.18 16.71
C LYS A 131 -9.56 11.60 16.31
N ALA A 132 -8.54 11.94 17.11
CA ALA A 132 -7.22 11.32 16.95
C ALA A 132 -7.33 9.79 17.08
N ASN A 133 -6.57 9.09 16.23
CA ASN A 133 -6.55 7.64 16.07
C ASN A 133 -7.83 6.99 15.50
N GLU A 134 -8.88 7.76 15.23
CA GLU A 134 -10.04 7.27 14.48
C GLU A 134 -9.77 7.33 12.97
N GLU A 135 -10.35 6.38 12.26
CA GLU A 135 -10.24 6.28 10.81
C GLU A 135 -11.38 7.00 10.11
N GLY A 136 -11.07 7.58 8.96
CA GLY A 136 -12.05 8.28 8.14
C GLY A 136 -11.57 8.51 6.73
N TYR A 137 -12.32 9.33 6.00
CA TYR A 137 -11.99 9.77 4.65
C TYR A 137 -10.96 10.89 4.70
N LEU A 138 -9.86 10.71 3.97
CA LEU A 138 -8.85 11.75 3.83
C LEU A 138 -9.33 12.83 2.86
N VAL A 139 -9.36 14.08 3.31
CA VAL A 139 -9.80 15.24 2.52
C VAL A 139 -8.78 16.37 2.56
N ILE A 140 -8.73 17.16 1.49
CA ILE A 140 -7.94 18.41 1.43
C ILE A 140 -8.92 19.58 1.42
N LYS A 141 -8.71 20.53 2.36
CA LYS A 141 -9.66 21.61 2.67
C LYS A 141 -9.38 22.91 1.93
N ASN A 142 -8.27 23.01 1.23
CA ASN A 142 -7.89 24.20 0.47
C ASN A 142 -7.26 23.83 -0.87
N PRO A 143 -7.39 24.63 -1.92
CA PRO A 143 -6.66 24.43 -3.15
C PRO A 143 -5.15 24.54 -2.92
N TRP A 144 -4.37 23.88 -3.78
CA TRP A 144 -2.91 23.90 -3.77
C TRP A 144 -2.38 24.11 -5.21
N PRO A 145 -1.13 24.60 -5.37
CA PRO A 145 -0.63 25.06 -6.68
C PRO A 145 -0.64 24.00 -7.78
N SER A 146 -0.37 22.72 -7.45
CA SER A 146 -0.30 21.62 -8.40
C SER A 146 -1.59 20.82 -8.54
N MET A 147 -2.70 21.31 -7.98
CA MET A 147 -4.01 20.64 -8.04
C MET A 147 -4.47 20.43 -9.49
N MET A 148 -4.97 19.24 -9.79
CA MET A 148 -5.65 18.94 -11.04
C MET A 148 -6.83 19.90 -11.25
N ARG A 149 -6.94 20.46 -12.45
CA ARG A 149 -7.99 21.46 -12.75
C ARG A 149 -9.27 20.84 -13.29
N THR A 150 -9.14 19.73 -14.01
CA THR A 150 -10.27 19.01 -14.59
C THR A 150 -9.81 17.66 -15.15
N ILE A 151 -10.76 16.82 -15.53
CA ILE A 151 -10.53 15.63 -16.36
C ILE A 151 -10.70 16.04 -17.83
N TYR A 152 -9.80 15.62 -18.69
CA TYR A 152 -9.85 15.94 -20.12
C TYR A 152 -11.17 15.46 -20.74
N ASN A 153 -11.88 16.36 -21.40
CA ASN A 153 -13.19 16.16 -22.01
C ASN A 153 -14.31 15.66 -21.06
N ASP A 154 -14.10 15.67 -19.75
CA ASP A 154 -15.10 15.22 -18.78
C ASP A 154 -15.03 16.03 -17.46
N PRO A 155 -15.36 17.32 -17.49
CA PRO A 155 -15.34 18.17 -16.30
C PRO A 155 -16.40 17.76 -15.25
N ASP A 156 -17.51 17.18 -15.67
CA ASP A 156 -18.57 16.74 -14.76
C ASP A 156 -18.11 15.56 -13.90
N GLN A 157 -17.36 14.61 -14.48
CA GLN A 157 -16.77 13.52 -13.72
C GLN A 157 -15.76 14.03 -12.69
N TYR A 158 -15.00 15.10 -13.00
CA TYR A 158 -14.09 15.73 -12.03
C TYR A 158 -14.85 16.24 -10.80
N ILE A 159 -15.92 16.97 -11.01
CA ILE A 159 -16.76 17.49 -9.92
C ILE A 159 -17.40 16.33 -9.15
N GLN A 160 -18.02 15.40 -9.86
CA GLN A 160 -18.72 14.27 -9.24
C GLN A 160 -17.81 13.42 -8.38
N LYS A 161 -16.60 13.12 -8.86
CA LYS A 161 -15.67 12.20 -8.19
C LYS A 161 -14.96 12.80 -6.99
N TYR A 162 -14.56 14.08 -7.09
CA TYR A 162 -13.65 14.67 -6.10
C TYR A 162 -14.29 15.73 -5.21
N TRP A 163 -15.46 16.31 -5.60
CA TRP A 163 -16.02 17.47 -4.92
C TRP A 163 -17.46 17.32 -4.47
N SER A 164 -18.21 16.35 -5.00
CA SER A 164 -19.65 16.24 -4.74
C SER A 164 -19.97 15.70 -3.35
N LYS A 165 -19.17 14.79 -2.81
CA LYS A 165 -19.45 14.14 -1.52
C LYS A 165 -19.32 15.11 -0.36
N TYR A 166 -18.30 15.94 -0.36
CA TYR A 166 -18.03 16.91 0.71
C TYR A 166 -17.87 18.30 0.12
N PRO A 167 -18.89 19.17 0.15
CA PRO A 167 -18.82 20.49 -0.43
C PRO A 167 -17.64 21.32 0.12
N GLY A 168 -16.81 21.85 -0.79
CA GLY A 168 -15.64 22.66 -0.44
C GLY A 168 -14.41 21.86 0.03
N MET A 169 -14.46 20.53 0.04
CA MET A 169 -13.33 19.66 0.38
C MET A 169 -13.04 18.70 -0.78
N TYR A 170 -11.77 18.60 -1.17
CA TYR A 170 -11.34 17.62 -2.16
C TYR A 170 -11.27 16.22 -1.52
N LEU A 171 -12.07 15.30 -2.03
CA LEU A 171 -12.05 13.90 -1.60
C LEU A 171 -10.92 13.15 -2.30
N THR A 172 -9.96 12.65 -1.55
CA THR A 172 -8.81 11.92 -2.11
C THR A 172 -9.17 10.50 -2.56
N GLY A 173 -10.25 9.93 -2.02
CA GLY A 173 -10.60 8.52 -2.20
C GLY A 173 -9.70 7.57 -1.39
N ASP A 174 -8.92 8.08 -0.45
CA ASP A 174 -8.14 7.29 0.49
C ASP A 174 -8.73 7.38 1.90
N SER A 175 -8.58 6.30 2.67
CA SER A 175 -8.83 6.25 4.10
C SER A 175 -7.54 6.50 4.86
N ALA A 176 -7.63 7.22 5.96
CA ALA A 176 -6.48 7.54 6.81
C ALA A 176 -6.90 7.66 8.27
N ARG A 177 -5.92 7.66 9.16
CA ARG A 177 -6.03 8.13 10.55
C ARG A 177 -4.95 9.13 10.86
N ARG A 178 -5.18 9.98 11.85
CA ARG A 178 -4.21 10.94 12.37
C ARG A 178 -4.01 10.66 13.85
N ASP A 179 -2.75 10.52 14.29
CA ASP A 179 -2.46 10.35 15.71
C ASP A 179 -2.48 11.67 16.49
N GLU A 180 -2.30 11.60 17.80
CA GLU A 180 -2.32 12.75 18.70
C GLU A 180 -1.21 13.76 18.44
N ASP A 181 -0.08 13.30 17.85
CA ASP A 181 1.04 14.16 17.44
C ASP A 181 0.81 14.80 16.06
N GLY A 182 -0.32 14.51 15.40
CA GLY A 182 -0.68 15.05 14.09
C GLY A 182 -0.03 14.33 12.91
N TYR A 183 0.46 13.09 13.11
CA TYR A 183 1.00 12.27 12.05
C TYR A 183 -0.10 11.53 11.31
N TYR A 184 -0.01 11.49 9.99
CA TYR A 184 -0.97 10.82 9.11
C TYR A 184 -0.50 9.41 8.75
N TRP A 185 -1.43 8.48 8.83
CA TRP A 185 -1.29 7.08 8.49
C TRP A 185 -2.29 6.77 7.38
N ILE A 186 -1.80 6.49 6.19
CA ILE A 186 -2.66 6.10 5.07
C ILE A 186 -2.98 4.62 5.23
N ILE A 187 -4.28 4.28 5.21
CA ILE A 187 -4.75 2.91 5.40
C ILE A 187 -4.94 2.23 4.05
N GLY A 188 -5.39 2.97 3.05
CA GLY A 188 -5.59 2.49 1.69
C GLY A 188 -6.74 3.21 0.99
N ARG A 189 -7.11 2.70 -0.18
CA ARG A 189 -8.25 3.22 -0.94
C ARG A 189 -9.55 2.97 -0.20
N THR A 190 -10.46 3.95 -0.23
CA THR A 190 -11.79 3.80 0.41
C THR A 190 -12.61 2.67 -0.20
N ASP A 191 -12.40 2.37 -1.49
CA ASP A 191 -13.02 1.27 -2.23
C ASP A 191 -12.44 -0.09 -1.81
N ASP A 192 -11.20 -0.11 -1.34
CA ASP A 192 -10.45 -1.31 -0.89
C ASP A 192 -10.51 -1.50 0.64
N VAL A 193 -11.01 -0.51 1.38
CA VAL A 193 -11.24 -0.63 2.84
C VAL A 193 -12.44 -1.51 3.10
N LEU A 194 -12.23 -2.53 3.93
CA LEU A 194 -13.24 -3.52 4.28
C LEU A 194 -13.99 -3.05 5.54
N LYS A 195 -15.32 -2.96 5.44
CA LYS A 195 -16.19 -2.73 6.61
C LYS A 195 -16.61 -4.09 7.18
N VAL A 196 -15.93 -4.56 8.22
CA VAL A 196 -16.18 -5.86 8.87
C VAL A 196 -16.71 -5.61 10.27
N SER A 197 -17.95 -5.97 10.54
CA SER A 197 -18.60 -5.81 11.85
C SER A 197 -18.46 -4.39 12.43
N GLY A 198 -18.54 -3.37 11.57
CA GLY A 198 -18.42 -1.96 11.95
C GLY A 198 -16.98 -1.40 11.98
N TYR A 199 -15.98 -2.26 11.88
CA TYR A 199 -14.58 -1.85 11.80
C TYR A 199 -14.16 -1.63 10.34
N ARG A 200 -13.28 -0.65 10.12
CA ARG A 200 -12.61 -0.43 8.84
C ARG A 200 -11.25 -1.13 8.88
N LEU A 201 -10.99 -1.98 7.90
CA LEU A 201 -9.74 -2.74 7.78
C LEU A 201 -9.13 -2.48 6.41
N GLY A 202 -7.88 -2.07 6.39
CA GLY A 202 -7.12 -1.93 5.14
C GLY A 202 -6.79 -3.30 4.55
N THR A 203 -7.08 -3.50 3.26
CA THR A 203 -6.65 -4.73 2.58
C THR A 203 -5.13 -4.90 2.64
N ALA A 204 -4.38 -3.80 2.60
CA ALA A 204 -2.92 -3.81 2.69
C ALA A 204 -2.37 -4.37 4.02
N GLU A 205 -3.08 -4.19 5.13
CA GLU A 205 -2.68 -4.75 6.43
C GLU A 205 -2.82 -6.28 6.44
N ILE A 206 -3.93 -6.78 5.90
CA ILE A 206 -4.19 -8.21 5.78
C ILE A 206 -3.19 -8.86 4.82
N GLU A 207 -2.95 -8.24 3.68
CA GLU A 207 -1.99 -8.69 2.68
C GLU A 207 -0.56 -8.70 3.23
N SER A 208 -0.19 -7.67 4.00
CA SER A 208 1.11 -7.60 4.68
C SER A 208 1.29 -8.72 5.70
N ALA A 209 0.25 -9.01 6.49
CA ALA A 209 0.28 -10.13 7.42
C ALA A 209 0.45 -11.46 6.69
N LEU A 210 -0.30 -11.69 5.60
CA LEU A 210 -0.13 -12.91 4.80
C LEU A 210 1.29 -13.03 4.23
N VAL A 211 1.83 -11.95 3.66
CA VAL A 211 3.18 -11.95 3.06
C VAL A 211 4.29 -12.08 4.10
N SER A 212 4.05 -11.73 5.37
CA SER A 212 5.02 -11.98 6.46
C SER A 212 5.18 -13.46 6.78
N HIS A 213 4.21 -14.30 6.41
CA HIS A 213 4.30 -15.74 6.59
C HIS A 213 5.33 -16.37 5.64
N HIS A 214 6.16 -17.28 6.16
CA HIS A 214 7.28 -17.87 5.43
C HIS A 214 6.91 -18.60 4.13
N SER A 215 5.68 -19.13 4.05
CA SER A 215 5.16 -19.89 2.89
C SER A 215 4.57 -19.01 1.79
N VAL A 216 4.29 -17.72 2.06
CA VAL A 216 3.58 -16.84 1.13
C VAL A 216 4.53 -16.03 0.28
N ALA A 217 4.26 -15.98 -1.01
CA ALA A 217 4.98 -15.16 -1.97
C ALA A 217 4.27 -13.81 -2.17
N GLU A 218 2.98 -13.86 -2.49
CA GLU A 218 2.13 -12.69 -2.69
C GLU A 218 0.73 -12.96 -2.14
N ALA A 219 0.01 -11.91 -1.80
CA ALA A 219 -1.37 -12.01 -1.37
C ALA A 219 -2.19 -10.80 -1.84
N ALA A 220 -3.48 -11.04 -2.04
CA ALA A 220 -4.49 -10.01 -2.25
C ALA A 220 -5.69 -10.29 -1.34
N ALA A 221 -6.27 -9.24 -0.76
CA ALA A 221 -7.47 -9.32 0.05
C ALA A 221 -8.62 -8.53 -0.59
N ILE A 222 -9.82 -9.07 -0.53
CA ILE A 222 -11.06 -8.41 -0.94
C ILE A 222 -12.16 -8.62 0.10
N GLY A 223 -13.14 -7.72 0.14
CA GLY A 223 -14.37 -7.90 0.89
C GLY A 223 -15.49 -8.38 -0.03
N LEU A 224 -16.11 -9.49 0.34
CA LEU A 224 -17.38 -9.93 -0.26
C LEU A 224 -18.54 -9.64 0.69
N PRO A 225 -19.73 -9.31 0.18
CA PRO A 225 -20.91 -9.08 1.01
C PRO A 225 -21.20 -10.26 1.95
N HIS A 226 -21.48 -9.95 3.22
CA HIS A 226 -21.82 -10.92 4.24
C HIS A 226 -22.99 -10.41 5.08
N GLU A 227 -24.03 -11.21 5.27
CA GLU A 227 -25.29 -10.80 5.89
C GLU A 227 -25.13 -10.19 7.29
N ILE A 228 -24.22 -10.73 8.11
CA ILE A 228 -24.02 -10.30 9.50
C ILE A 228 -22.87 -9.31 9.64
N LYS A 229 -21.74 -9.55 8.95
CA LYS A 229 -20.49 -8.79 9.12
C LYS A 229 -20.40 -7.56 8.22
N GLY A 230 -21.34 -7.37 7.29
CA GLY A 230 -21.25 -6.41 6.20
C GLY A 230 -20.33 -6.89 5.08
N ASN A 231 -19.06 -7.17 5.39
CA ASN A 231 -18.15 -7.89 4.50
C ASN A 231 -17.49 -9.07 5.21
N ALA A 232 -17.27 -10.15 4.46
CA ALA A 232 -16.34 -11.23 4.79
C ALA A 232 -15.02 -11.00 4.03
N ILE A 233 -13.92 -11.28 4.68
CA ILE A 233 -12.58 -11.14 4.11
C ILE A 233 -12.25 -12.40 3.33
N HIS A 234 -12.00 -12.27 2.03
CA HIS A 234 -11.52 -13.34 1.16
C HIS A 234 -10.13 -13.00 0.67
N THR A 235 -9.22 -13.97 0.74
CA THR A 235 -7.84 -13.75 0.36
C THR A 235 -7.41 -14.68 -0.76
N PHE A 236 -6.54 -14.17 -1.63
CA PHE A 236 -5.94 -14.90 -2.75
C PHE A 236 -4.44 -14.92 -2.51
N VAL A 237 -3.86 -16.09 -2.43
CA VAL A 237 -2.48 -16.28 -2.00
C VAL A 237 -1.68 -17.03 -3.05
N ILE A 238 -0.54 -16.49 -3.43
CA ILE A 238 0.49 -17.17 -4.20
C ILE A 238 1.53 -17.70 -3.21
N LEU A 239 1.76 -18.99 -3.23
CA LEU A 239 2.76 -19.63 -2.39
C LEU A 239 4.16 -19.52 -2.99
N LYS A 240 5.18 -19.62 -2.14
CA LYS A 240 6.57 -19.75 -2.60
C LYS A 240 6.79 -21.09 -3.29
N ALA A 241 7.80 -21.14 -4.16
CA ALA A 241 8.16 -22.35 -4.86
C ALA A 241 8.47 -23.50 -3.87
N GLY A 242 7.93 -24.68 -4.15
CA GLY A 242 8.12 -25.87 -3.33
C GLY A 242 7.18 -25.99 -2.12
N VAL A 243 6.27 -25.05 -1.91
CA VAL A 243 5.25 -25.12 -0.87
C VAL A 243 3.97 -25.75 -1.46
N GLU A 244 3.48 -26.80 -0.82
CA GLU A 244 2.24 -27.48 -1.25
C GLU A 244 0.99 -26.77 -0.73
N LYS A 245 -0.04 -26.73 -1.57
CA LYS A 245 -1.35 -26.20 -1.23
C LYS A 245 -2.08 -27.20 -0.35
N SER A 246 -2.48 -26.82 0.87
CA SER A 246 -3.26 -27.65 1.76
C SER A 246 -4.27 -26.86 2.56
N GLU A 247 -5.28 -27.53 3.10
CA GLU A 247 -6.29 -26.92 3.96
C GLU A 247 -5.70 -26.52 5.32
N GLU A 248 -4.74 -27.30 5.81
CA GLU A 248 -3.99 -27.01 7.04
C GLU A 248 -3.24 -25.67 6.90
N LEU A 249 -2.53 -25.46 5.79
CA LEU A 249 -1.84 -24.22 5.50
C LEU A 249 -2.82 -23.05 5.36
N ALA A 250 -3.98 -23.26 4.73
CA ALA A 250 -5.00 -22.20 4.65
C ALA A 250 -5.48 -21.79 6.04
N ASN A 251 -5.68 -22.73 6.94
CA ASN A 251 -6.08 -22.45 8.32
C ASN A 251 -4.95 -21.79 9.12
N GLU A 252 -3.70 -22.21 8.94
CA GLU A 252 -2.53 -21.57 9.53
C GLU A 252 -2.44 -20.10 9.12
N LEU A 253 -2.63 -19.79 7.83
CA LEU A 253 -2.63 -18.42 7.32
C LEU A 253 -3.77 -17.57 7.88
N LYS A 254 -4.96 -18.13 8.09
CA LYS A 254 -6.07 -17.44 8.76
C LYS A 254 -5.72 -17.05 10.19
N GLU A 255 -5.14 -17.98 10.95
CA GLU A 255 -4.71 -17.72 12.34
C GLU A 255 -3.54 -16.73 12.38
N HIS A 256 -2.62 -16.80 11.45
CA HIS A 256 -1.51 -15.86 11.33
C HIS A 256 -2.02 -14.43 11.15
N VAL A 257 -2.97 -14.20 10.22
CA VAL A 257 -3.59 -12.87 10.07
C VAL A 257 -4.31 -12.43 11.35
N ALA A 258 -5.03 -13.35 12.00
CA ALA A 258 -5.73 -13.03 13.26
C ALA A 258 -4.76 -12.65 14.39
N HIS A 259 -3.58 -13.23 14.40
CA HIS A 259 -2.52 -12.89 15.37
C HIS A 259 -1.88 -11.53 15.07
N GLU A 260 -1.51 -11.27 13.82
CA GLU A 260 -0.77 -10.08 13.40
C GLU A 260 -1.63 -8.80 13.36
N VAL A 261 -2.87 -8.91 12.88
CA VAL A 261 -3.76 -7.75 12.66
C VAL A 261 -4.88 -7.68 13.71
N GLY A 262 -5.30 -8.86 14.20
CA GLY A 262 -6.39 -8.99 15.16
C GLY A 262 -7.50 -9.92 14.67
N LYS A 263 -8.26 -10.50 15.61
CA LYS A 263 -9.31 -11.50 15.33
C LYS A 263 -10.36 -11.03 14.33
N ILE A 264 -10.65 -9.73 14.29
CA ILE A 264 -11.61 -9.13 13.36
C ILE A 264 -11.15 -9.22 11.89
N ALA A 265 -9.84 -9.25 11.66
CA ALA A 265 -9.23 -9.35 10.35
C ALA A 265 -9.04 -10.79 9.85
N LYS A 266 -9.45 -11.78 10.63
CA LYS A 266 -9.33 -13.20 10.26
C LYS A 266 -10.09 -13.47 8.95
N PRO A 267 -9.40 -13.96 7.88
CA PRO A 267 -10.04 -14.28 6.62
C PRO A 267 -11.09 -15.39 6.77
N GLU A 268 -12.22 -15.22 6.11
CA GLU A 268 -13.22 -16.27 5.96
C GLU A 268 -12.70 -17.40 5.08
N ASP A 269 -12.01 -17.00 3.99
CA ASP A 269 -11.49 -17.91 2.99
C ASP A 269 -10.09 -17.52 2.53
N VAL A 270 -9.25 -18.54 2.28
CA VAL A 270 -7.91 -18.42 1.70
C VAL A 270 -7.85 -19.28 0.44
N LYS A 271 -7.81 -18.62 -0.73
CA LYS A 271 -7.69 -19.29 -2.04
C LYS A 271 -6.27 -19.25 -2.53
N PHE A 272 -5.68 -20.42 -2.76
CA PHE A 272 -4.39 -20.51 -3.42
C PHE A 272 -4.54 -20.33 -4.93
N VAL A 273 -3.81 -19.37 -5.48
CA VAL A 273 -3.80 -19.03 -6.91
C VAL A 273 -2.38 -19.02 -7.44
N ASP A 274 -2.23 -19.18 -8.74
CA ASP A 274 -0.92 -19.16 -9.37
C ASP A 274 -0.57 -17.75 -9.87
N ILE A 275 -1.57 -16.91 -10.12
CA ILE A 275 -1.40 -15.53 -10.60
C ILE A 275 -2.46 -14.60 -9.99
N LEU A 276 -2.07 -13.37 -9.72
CA LEU A 276 -2.97 -12.28 -9.34
C LEU A 276 -3.14 -11.31 -10.51
N PRO A 277 -4.35 -10.81 -10.80
CA PRO A 277 -4.55 -9.80 -11.84
C PRO A 277 -3.84 -8.52 -11.46
N LYS A 278 -2.96 -8.05 -12.33
CA LYS A 278 -2.13 -6.86 -12.12
C LYS A 278 -2.27 -5.88 -13.29
N THR A 279 -2.01 -4.62 -13.01
CA THR A 279 -1.76 -3.63 -14.05
C THR A 279 -0.35 -3.82 -14.61
N ARG A 280 -0.05 -3.22 -15.78
CA ARG A 280 1.30 -3.19 -16.37
C ARG A 280 2.38 -2.61 -15.44
N SER A 281 1.99 -1.84 -14.44
CA SER A 281 2.89 -1.33 -13.38
C SER A 281 3.03 -2.26 -12.18
N GLY A 282 2.44 -3.47 -12.21
CA GLY A 282 2.52 -4.47 -11.15
C GLY A 282 1.52 -4.28 -10.00
N LYS A 283 0.61 -3.30 -10.08
CA LYS A 283 -0.40 -3.06 -9.05
C LYS A 283 -1.53 -4.08 -9.14
N ILE A 284 -1.87 -4.74 -8.03
CA ILE A 284 -2.97 -5.72 -7.95
C ILE A 284 -4.31 -5.04 -8.24
N MET A 285 -5.08 -5.64 -9.15
CA MET A 285 -6.41 -5.17 -9.54
C MET A 285 -7.50 -5.87 -8.71
N ARG A 286 -7.67 -5.45 -7.45
CA ARG A 286 -8.65 -6.05 -6.51
C ARG A 286 -10.08 -5.99 -7.04
N ARG A 287 -10.41 -4.95 -7.82
CA ARG A 287 -11.70 -4.84 -8.52
C ARG A 287 -11.98 -6.06 -9.40
N VAL A 288 -10.97 -6.54 -10.13
CA VAL A 288 -11.11 -7.72 -11.00
C VAL A 288 -11.31 -8.99 -10.18
N LEU A 289 -10.57 -9.15 -9.07
CA LEU A 289 -10.75 -10.27 -8.14
C LEU A 289 -12.17 -10.29 -7.55
N LYS A 290 -12.65 -9.12 -7.11
CA LYS A 290 -13.99 -8.99 -6.53
C LYS A 290 -15.08 -9.29 -7.55
N ALA A 291 -14.99 -8.76 -8.76
CA ALA A 291 -15.95 -9.02 -9.82
C ALA A 291 -15.99 -10.52 -10.18
N ARG A 292 -14.83 -11.15 -10.33
CA ARG A 292 -14.74 -12.60 -10.59
C ARG A 292 -15.34 -13.43 -9.46
N ALA A 293 -15.09 -13.05 -8.20
CA ALA A 293 -15.64 -13.76 -7.04
C ALA A 293 -17.18 -13.63 -6.94
N LEU A 294 -17.74 -12.52 -7.40
CA LEU A 294 -19.18 -12.26 -7.44
C LEU A 294 -19.86 -12.73 -8.74
N GLY A 295 -19.13 -13.26 -9.72
CA GLY A 295 -19.68 -13.62 -11.03
C GLY A 295 -20.14 -12.40 -11.85
N GLN A 296 -19.54 -11.23 -11.61
CA GLN A 296 -19.87 -9.96 -12.26
C GLN A 296 -18.86 -9.62 -13.35
N ASP A 297 -19.27 -8.75 -14.27
CA ASP A 297 -18.36 -8.19 -15.27
C ASP A 297 -17.27 -7.34 -14.58
N PRO A 298 -15.98 -7.65 -14.77
CA PRO A 298 -14.89 -6.85 -14.21
C PRO A 298 -14.72 -5.46 -14.85
N GLY A 299 -15.50 -5.13 -15.88
CA GLY A 299 -15.45 -3.84 -16.59
C GLY A 299 -14.18 -3.65 -17.41
N ASN A 300 -13.70 -2.42 -17.54
CA ASN A 300 -12.55 -2.09 -18.38
C ASN A 300 -11.25 -2.78 -17.90
N LEU A 301 -10.68 -3.64 -18.74
CA LEU A 301 -9.45 -4.40 -18.51
C LEU A 301 -8.24 -3.86 -19.31
N SER A 302 -8.33 -2.68 -19.92
CA SER A 302 -7.26 -2.14 -20.80
C SER A 302 -5.90 -1.95 -20.09
N THR A 303 -5.89 -1.92 -18.77
CA THR A 303 -4.67 -1.81 -17.94
C THR A 303 -4.20 -3.14 -17.38
N LEU A 304 -4.95 -4.21 -17.60
CA LEU A 304 -4.58 -5.56 -17.14
C LEU A 304 -3.35 -6.04 -17.91
N GLU A 305 -2.39 -6.60 -17.21
CA GLU A 305 -1.28 -7.32 -17.82
C GLU A 305 -1.76 -8.74 -18.15
N GLU A 306 -1.56 -9.12 -19.43
CA GLU A 306 -1.88 -10.46 -19.93
C GLU A 306 -0.78 -11.46 -19.59
#